data_6f90f62225b9f9d3b6fa6a6b3b1d9b56
#
_entry.id   6f90f62225b9f9d3b6fa6a6b3b1d9b56
#
_cell.length_a   1.000
_cell.length_b   1.000
_cell.length_c   1.000
_cell.angle_alpha   90.00
_cell.angle_beta   90.00
_cell.angle_gamma   90.00
#
_symmetry.space_group_name_H-M   'P 1'
#
loop_
_entity.id
_entity.type
_entity.pdbx_description
1 polymer ?
#
loop_
_entity_poly.entity_id
_entity_poly.type
_entity_poly.pdbx_seq_one_letter_code
_entity_poly.pdbx_strand_id
1 'polypeptide(L)'
;FSRDNAKAWKQLFAIIKIDGGTHKMMYEKAQQSAQYILEKGQMKPEIGLILGSGLGVLADEIENPVAIPYAEIPNFPVSTVQGHAGQLVIGTLEGKTVIAMQGRFHYYEGYTMETVTFPVRVMKLLGVEKLIVTNAAGGVNKEFKPGDLMLITDHINFMGDNPLIGANDERFGPRFPDMSKAYD
;
A
#
# COMPACT_ATOMS: atom_id res chain seq x y z
N PHE A 1 -36.69 -30.63 18.81
CA PHE A 1 -35.79 -30.18 17.73
C PHE A 1 -35.92 -31.15 16.58
N SER A 2 -36.58 -30.71 15.49
CA SER A 2 -36.89 -31.53 14.31
C SER A 2 -35.60 -31.73 13.47
N ARG A 3 -35.47 -32.93 12.86
CA ARG A 3 -34.38 -33.28 11.93
C ARG A 3 -34.26 -32.31 10.73
N ASP A 4 -35.33 -31.59 10.42
CA ASP A 4 -35.37 -30.62 9.33
C ASP A 4 -34.58 -29.32 9.64
N ASN A 5 -34.51 -28.92 10.91
CA ASN A 5 -33.72 -27.77 11.31
C ASN A 5 -32.19 -28.03 11.16
N ALA A 6 -31.73 -29.25 11.36
CA ALA A 6 -30.32 -29.59 11.19
C ALA A 6 -29.86 -29.56 9.71
N LYS A 7 -30.77 -29.82 8.76
CA LYS A 7 -30.52 -29.69 7.32
C LYS A 7 -30.47 -28.21 6.89
N ALA A 8 -31.36 -27.38 7.42
CA ALA A 8 -31.40 -25.95 7.15
C ALA A 8 -30.12 -25.24 7.65
N TRP A 9 -29.66 -25.61 8.85
CA TRP A 9 -28.37 -25.10 9.37
C TRP A 9 -27.18 -25.55 8.54
N LYS A 10 -27.15 -26.81 8.06
CA LYS A 10 -26.07 -27.28 7.16
C LYS A 10 -26.07 -26.56 5.81
N GLN A 11 -27.22 -26.20 5.28
CA GLN A 11 -27.31 -25.38 4.06
C GLN A 11 -26.91 -23.93 4.32
N LEU A 12 -27.28 -23.35 5.45
CA LEU A 12 -26.86 -21.99 5.84
C LEU A 12 -25.33 -21.91 6.03
N PHE A 13 -24.71 -22.91 6.68
CA PHE A 13 -23.26 -23.00 6.82
C PHE A 13 -22.56 -23.35 5.51
N ALA A 14 -23.22 -23.98 4.54
CA ALA A 14 -22.63 -24.23 3.22
C ALA A 14 -22.61 -22.97 2.33
N ILE A 15 -23.51 -22.01 2.60
CA ILE A 15 -23.54 -20.72 1.89
C ILE A 15 -22.51 -19.73 2.45
N ILE A 16 -22.09 -19.91 3.72
CA ILE A 16 -20.96 -19.16 4.33
C ILE A 16 -19.64 -19.96 4.13
N LYS A 17 -19.41 -20.50 2.97
CA LYS A 17 -18.04 -20.64 2.49
C LYS A 17 -17.59 -19.25 2.07
N ILE A 18 -17.11 -18.48 3.04
CA ILE A 18 -16.28 -17.30 2.75
C ILE A 18 -15.18 -17.83 1.84
N ASP A 19 -15.23 -17.38 0.60
CA ASP A 19 -14.32 -17.82 -0.43
C ASP A 19 -12.90 -17.41 -0.03
N GLY A 20 -12.16 -18.32 0.59
CA GLY A 20 -10.74 -18.14 0.89
C GLY A 20 -9.89 -17.96 -0.37
N GLY A 21 -10.52 -18.03 -1.57
CA GLY A 21 -9.88 -17.85 -2.86
C GLY A 21 -9.45 -16.41 -3.14
N THR A 22 -10.21 -15.40 -2.71
CA THR A 22 -9.89 -14.00 -3.02
C THR A 22 -8.64 -13.49 -2.30
N HIS A 23 -8.42 -13.89 -1.04
CA HIS A 23 -7.24 -13.49 -0.27
C HIS A 23 -5.99 -14.26 -0.65
N LYS A 24 -6.12 -15.55 -0.98
CA LYS A 24 -5.01 -16.29 -1.56
C LYS A 24 -4.53 -15.62 -2.85
N MET A 25 -5.48 -15.10 -3.66
CA MET A 25 -5.15 -14.35 -4.87
C MET A 25 -4.44 -13.02 -4.60
N MET A 26 -4.67 -12.35 -3.46
CA MET A 26 -4.00 -11.07 -3.14
C MET A 26 -2.49 -11.26 -2.95
N TYR A 27 -2.08 -12.27 -2.21
CA TYR A 27 -0.67 -12.57 -2.00
C TYR A 27 0.03 -12.95 -3.31
N GLU A 28 -0.58 -13.84 -4.10
CA GLU A 28 -0.05 -14.25 -5.39
C GLU A 28 0.06 -13.07 -6.37
N LYS A 29 -0.92 -12.16 -6.39
CA LYS A 29 -0.85 -10.92 -7.18
C LYS A 29 0.30 -10.02 -6.72
N ALA A 30 0.44 -9.81 -5.41
CA ALA A 30 1.54 -9.02 -4.87
C ALA A 30 2.91 -9.66 -5.16
N GLN A 31 3.00 -10.99 -5.12
CA GLN A 31 4.21 -11.73 -5.45
C GLN A 31 4.58 -11.59 -6.93
N GLN A 32 3.61 -11.67 -7.84
CA GLN A 32 3.85 -11.43 -9.27
C GLN A 32 4.37 -10.01 -9.53
N SER A 33 3.76 -9.01 -8.89
CA SER A 33 4.21 -7.63 -8.99
C SER A 33 5.63 -7.45 -8.46
N ALA A 34 5.93 -8.02 -7.28
CA ALA A 34 7.24 -7.94 -6.65
C ALA A 34 8.32 -8.61 -7.52
N GLN A 35 8.02 -9.78 -8.07
CA GLN A 35 8.94 -10.47 -8.96
C GLN A 35 9.26 -9.65 -10.20
N TYR A 36 8.24 -9.08 -10.86
CA TYR A 36 8.43 -8.22 -12.03
C TYR A 36 9.31 -7.01 -11.71
N ILE A 37 9.07 -6.36 -10.56
CA ILE A 37 9.85 -5.20 -10.12
C ILE A 37 11.32 -5.59 -9.85
N LEU A 38 11.58 -6.74 -9.21
CA LEU A 38 12.93 -7.23 -8.97
C LEU A 38 13.68 -7.56 -10.26
N GLU A 39 12.99 -8.18 -11.23
CA GLU A 39 13.57 -8.50 -12.54
C GLU A 39 13.97 -7.24 -13.32
N LYS A 40 13.16 -6.19 -13.25
CA LYS A 40 13.43 -4.91 -13.92
C LYS A 40 14.46 -4.05 -13.17
N GLY A 41 14.29 -3.92 -11.85
CA GLY A 41 15.10 -3.04 -11.01
C GLY A 41 16.47 -3.62 -10.66
N GLN A 42 16.60 -4.95 -10.63
CA GLN A 42 17.84 -5.68 -10.27
C GLN A 42 18.45 -5.26 -8.92
N MET A 43 17.65 -4.61 -8.08
CA MET A 43 18.04 -4.09 -6.77
C MET A 43 16.97 -4.49 -5.73
N LYS A 44 17.42 -4.73 -4.50
CA LYS A 44 16.53 -5.00 -3.37
C LYS A 44 16.41 -3.73 -2.52
N PRO A 45 15.25 -3.08 -2.49
CA PRO A 45 15.08 -1.85 -1.73
C PRO A 45 15.02 -2.10 -0.22
N GLU A 46 15.67 -1.23 0.55
CA GLU A 46 15.61 -1.20 2.01
C GLU A 46 14.49 -0.26 2.48
N ILE A 47 14.27 0.85 1.74
CA ILE A 47 13.36 1.92 2.13
C ILE A 47 12.33 2.13 1.02
N GLY A 48 11.05 2.19 1.41
CA GLY A 48 9.94 2.59 0.56
C GLY A 48 9.58 4.06 0.79
N LEU A 49 9.36 4.78 -0.30
CA LEU A 49 8.94 6.18 -0.27
C LEU A 49 7.59 6.31 -0.99
N ILE A 50 6.56 6.80 -0.32
CA ILE A 50 5.30 7.20 -0.97
C ILE A 50 5.27 8.71 -1.03
N LEU A 51 5.59 9.25 -2.21
CA LEU A 51 5.73 10.68 -2.42
C LEU A 51 4.37 11.33 -2.64
N GLY A 52 4.06 12.33 -1.81
CA GLY A 52 2.86 13.14 -1.92
C GLY A 52 3.01 14.29 -2.92
N SER A 53 1.93 15.07 -3.05
CA SER A 53 1.88 16.24 -3.94
C SER A 53 3.03 17.22 -3.66
N GLY A 54 3.74 17.61 -4.71
CA GLY A 54 4.88 18.53 -4.63
C GLY A 54 6.22 17.88 -4.29
N LEU A 55 6.25 16.60 -3.86
CA LEU A 55 7.49 15.89 -3.50
C LEU A 55 7.93 14.86 -4.57
N GLY A 56 7.23 14.77 -5.69
CA GLY A 56 7.60 13.89 -6.81
C GLY A 56 9.03 14.15 -7.34
N VAL A 57 9.50 15.40 -7.22
CA VAL A 57 10.87 15.79 -7.59
C VAL A 57 11.96 15.08 -6.79
N LEU A 58 11.66 14.57 -5.59
CA LEU A 58 12.63 13.78 -4.82
C LEU A 58 13.02 12.47 -5.54
N ALA A 59 12.14 11.94 -6.39
CA ALA A 59 12.47 10.77 -7.19
C ALA A 59 13.53 11.09 -8.27
N ASP A 60 13.69 12.35 -8.65
CA ASP A 60 14.66 12.79 -9.65
C ASP A 60 16.09 12.87 -9.04
N GLU A 61 16.20 12.88 -7.70
CA GLU A 61 17.46 12.84 -6.96
C GLU A 61 17.99 11.40 -6.75
N ILE A 62 17.23 10.39 -7.15
CA ILE A 62 17.65 8.99 -7.03
C ILE A 62 18.75 8.70 -8.05
N GLU A 63 19.88 8.23 -7.56
CA GLU A 63 21.03 7.84 -8.37
C GLU A 63 20.81 6.46 -9.01
N ASN A 64 21.29 6.30 -10.25
CA ASN A 64 21.12 5.08 -11.06
C ASN A 64 19.68 4.60 -11.09
N PRO A 65 18.70 5.47 -11.42
CA PRO A 65 17.30 5.16 -11.31
C PRO A 65 16.84 4.17 -12.37
N VAL A 66 16.02 3.22 -11.96
CA VAL A 66 15.21 2.38 -12.84
C VAL A 66 13.75 2.78 -12.63
N ALA A 67 13.17 3.44 -13.63
CA ALA A 67 11.77 3.84 -13.63
C ALA A 67 10.91 2.72 -14.24
N ILE A 68 9.84 2.33 -13.55
CA ILE A 68 8.91 1.28 -13.98
C ILE A 68 7.50 1.86 -13.95
N PRO A 69 6.88 2.13 -15.12
CA PRO A 69 5.49 2.60 -15.19
C PRO A 69 4.52 1.65 -14.49
N TYR A 70 3.56 2.18 -13.73
CA TYR A 70 2.56 1.34 -13.04
C TYR A 70 1.79 0.43 -14.00
N ALA A 71 1.51 0.91 -15.20
CA ALA A 71 0.80 0.14 -16.22
C ALA A 71 1.56 -1.10 -16.71
N GLU A 72 2.87 -1.17 -16.53
CA GLU A 72 3.69 -2.33 -16.87
C GLU A 72 3.74 -3.36 -15.75
N ILE A 73 3.48 -2.94 -14.49
CA ILE A 73 3.57 -3.82 -13.33
C ILE A 73 2.29 -4.66 -13.23
N PRO A 74 2.38 -5.99 -13.26
CA PRO A 74 1.21 -6.85 -13.11
C PRO A 74 0.40 -6.49 -11.87
N ASN A 75 -0.92 -6.44 -12.00
CA ASN A 75 -1.88 -6.18 -10.93
C ASN A 75 -1.80 -4.80 -10.25
N PHE A 76 -0.92 -3.90 -10.70
CA PHE A 76 -0.89 -2.54 -10.17
C PHE A 76 -2.09 -1.74 -10.67
N PRO A 77 -2.68 -0.85 -9.84
CA PRO A 77 -3.63 0.12 -10.31
C PRO A 77 -2.95 1.16 -11.20
N VAL A 78 -3.71 1.85 -12.01
CA VAL A 78 -3.21 2.95 -12.87
C VAL A 78 -3.67 4.26 -12.28
N SER A 79 -2.75 5.19 -12.01
CA SER A 79 -3.12 6.53 -11.51
C SER A 79 -3.92 7.30 -12.56
N THR A 80 -5.05 7.88 -12.13
CA THR A 80 -5.92 8.70 -12.99
C THR A 80 -5.70 10.19 -12.77
N VAL A 81 -4.88 10.59 -11.80
CA VAL A 81 -4.61 11.98 -11.45
C VAL A 81 -3.63 12.60 -12.44
N GLN A 82 -4.06 13.69 -13.08
CA GLN A 82 -3.19 14.46 -13.97
C GLN A 82 -1.98 15.04 -13.22
N GLY A 83 -0.80 14.95 -13.83
CA GLY A 83 0.44 15.48 -13.28
C GLY A 83 1.22 14.49 -12.40
N HIS A 84 0.73 13.28 -12.20
CA HIS A 84 1.49 12.21 -11.58
C HIS A 84 2.24 11.42 -12.65
N ALA A 85 3.55 11.17 -12.45
CA ALA A 85 4.35 10.36 -13.38
C ALA A 85 3.84 8.91 -13.48
N GLY A 86 3.17 8.41 -12.43
CA GLY A 86 2.54 7.09 -12.42
C GLY A 86 3.55 5.95 -12.55
N GLN A 87 4.66 6.02 -11.81
CA GLN A 87 5.74 5.05 -11.89
C GLN A 87 6.38 4.76 -10.53
N LEU A 88 7.00 3.59 -10.43
CA LEU A 88 7.99 3.30 -9.39
C LEU A 88 9.38 3.68 -9.89
N VAL A 89 10.18 4.26 -9.00
CA VAL A 89 11.59 4.54 -9.24
C VAL A 89 12.41 3.80 -8.20
N ILE A 90 13.30 2.92 -8.66
CA ILE A 90 14.22 2.15 -7.81
C ILE A 90 15.64 2.66 -8.06
N GLY A 91 16.43 2.84 -7.02
CA GLY A 91 17.82 3.29 -7.13
C GLY A 91 18.43 3.60 -5.78
N THR A 92 19.47 4.42 -5.77
CA THR A 92 20.18 4.83 -4.55
C THR A 92 19.85 6.26 -4.21
N LEU A 93 19.49 6.51 -2.95
CA LEU A 93 19.29 7.85 -2.41
C LEU A 93 20.04 7.94 -1.08
N GLU A 94 20.96 8.91 -0.96
CA GLU A 94 21.81 9.08 0.23
C GLU A 94 22.49 7.76 0.67
N GLY A 95 23.00 7.00 -0.30
CA GLY A 95 23.71 5.74 -0.07
C GLY A 95 22.82 4.56 0.35
N LYS A 96 21.48 4.70 0.28
CA LYS A 96 20.49 3.66 0.59
C LYS A 96 19.73 3.24 -0.66
N THR A 97 19.45 1.94 -0.77
CA THR A 97 18.58 1.45 -1.86
C THR A 97 17.13 1.75 -1.53
N VAL A 98 16.50 2.56 -2.37
CA VAL A 98 15.13 3.01 -2.19
C VAL A 98 14.22 2.54 -3.32
N ILE A 99 12.94 2.44 -3.03
CA ILE A 99 11.85 2.34 -4.01
C ILE A 99 10.86 3.47 -3.75
N ALA A 100 10.69 4.37 -4.71
CA ALA A 100 9.83 5.52 -4.60
C ALA A 100 8.59 5.38 -5.49
N MET A 101 7.41 5.64 -4.95
CA MET A 101 6.19 5.88 -5.71
C MET A 101 6.17 7.34 -6.16
N GLN A 102 6.45 7.59 -7.43
CA GLN A 102 6.32 8.91 -8.06
C GLN A 102 4.89 9.08 -8.57
N GLY A 103 4.01 9.49 -7.70
CA GLY A 103 2.56 9.42 -7.78
C GLY A 103 2.01 8.26 -6.95
N ARG A 104 0.79 8.42 -6.44
CA ARG A 104 0.12 7.43 -5.60
C ARG A 104 -1.35 7.29 -5.98
N PHE A 105 -2.00 6.27 -5.42
CA PHE A 105 -3.43 6.02 -5.59
C PHE A 105 -4.20 6.61 -4.41
N HIS A 106 -5.39 7.17 -4.68
CA HIS A 106 -6.20 7.79 -3.66
C HIS A 106 -7.58 7.14 -3.60
N TYR A 107 -8.12 7.06 -2.39
CA TYR A 107 -9.44 6.53 -2.14
C TYR A 107 -10.54 7.35 -2.88
N TYR A 108 -10.37 8.67 -2.97
CA TYR A 108 -11.31 9.54 -3.68
C TYR A 108 -11.33 9.34 -5.21
N GLU A 109 -10.35 8.63 -5.79
CA GLU A 109 -10.38 8.23 -7.20
C GLU A 109 -11.36 7.08 -7.47
N GLY A 110 -12.03 6.55 -6.41
CA GLY A 110 -12.96 5.43 -6.50
C GLY A 110 -12.30 4.06 -6.30
N TYR A 111 -11.02 4.02 -5.95
CA TYR A 111 -10.33 2.78 -5.59
C TYR A 111 -10.76 2.28 -4.21
N THR A 112 -10.82 0.95 -4.05
CA THR A 112 -11.01 0.34 -2.73
C THR A 112 -9.77 0.53 -1.86
N MET A 113 -9.93 0.47 -0.54
CA MET A 113 -8.79 0.51 0.40
C MET A 113 -7.77 -0.59 0.11
N GLU A 114 -8.24 -1.77 -0.30
CA GLU A 114 -7.38 -2.88 -0.71
C GLU A 114 -6.50 -2.50 -1.91
N THR A 115 -7.06 -1.84 -2.90
CA THR A 115 -6.34 -1.37 -4.10
C THR A 115 -5.33 -0.27 -3.76
N VAL A 116 -5.75 0.72 -2.96
CA VAL A 116 -4.88 1.84 -2.55
C VAL A 116 -3.65 1.34 -1.77
N THR A 117 -3.82 0.32 -0.93
CA THR A 117 -2.74 -0.22 -0.08
C THR A 117 -1.97 -1.37 -0.73
N PHE A 118 -2.37 -1.84 -1.91
CA PHE A 118 -1.69 -2.92 -2.63
C PHE A 118 -0.19 -2.68 -2.82
N PRO A 119 0.28 -1.48 -3.21
CA PRO A 119 1.72 -1.22 -3.36
C PRO A 119 2.52 -1.43 -2.07
N VAL A 120 1.93 -1.15 -0.90
CA VAL A 120 2.59 -1.37 0.40
C VAL A 120 2.85 -2.87 0.63
N ARG A 121 1.89 -3.72 0.26
CA ARG A 121 2.05 -5.18 0.32
C ARG A 121 3.14 -5.67 -0.62
N VAL A 122 3.22 -5.09 -1.83
CA VAL A 122 4.29 -5.38 -2.79
C VAL A 122 5.65 -4.96 -2.24
N MET A 123 5.76 -3.75 -1.67
CA MET A 123 6.99 -3.27 -1.03
C MET A 123 7.45 -4.19 0.10
N LYS A 124 6.52 -4.73 0.90
CA LYS A 124 6.84 -5.73 1.92
C LYS A 124 7.48 -6.99 1.32
N LEU A 125 6.96 -7.49 0.21
CA LEU A 125 7.52 -8.67 -0.48
C LEU A 125 8.86 -8.38 -1.18
N LEU A 126 9.12 -7.13 -1.55
CA LEU A 126 10.41 -6.68 -2.06
C LEU A 126 11.49 -6.61 -0.96
N GLY A 127 11.09 -6.68 0.32
CA GLY A 127 11.99 -6.64 1.46
C GLY A 127 12.19 -5.23 2.04
N VAL A 128 11.32 -4.29 1.71
CA VAL A 128 11.30 -2.97 2.35
C VAL A 128 11.07 -3.12 3.85
N GLU A 129 11.95 -2.54 4.64
CA GLU A 129 11.91 -2.58 6.10
C GLU A 129 11.36 -1.27 6.70
N LYS A 130 11.56 -0.16 6.00
CA LYS A 130 11.13 1.18 6.44
C LYS A 130 10.30 1.83 5.35
N LEU A 131 9.14 2.35 5.73
CA LEU A 131 8.24 3.07 4.82
C LEU A 131 8.09 4.51 5.27
N ILE A 132 8.39 5.44 4.37
CA ILE A 132 8.19 6.87 4.58
C ILE A 132 7.01 7.30 3.70
N VAL A 133 5.98 7.84 4.33
CA VAL A 133 4.79 8.33 3.64
C VAL A 133 4.70 9.83 3.81
N THR A 134 4.58 10.55 2.71
CA THR A 134 4.47 12.01 2.72
C THR A 134 3.11 12.47 2.19
N ASN A 135 2.60 13.55 2.73
CA ASN A 135 1.37 14.18 2.26
C ASN A 135 1.38 15.68 2.53
N ALA A 136 0.67 16.45 1.71
CA ALA A 136 0.31 17.82 2.02
C ALA A 136 -0.99 17.83 2.84
N ALA A 137 -1.09 18.71 3.83
CA ALA A 137 -2.30 18.88 4.64
C ALA A 137 -2.48 20.33 5.05
N GLY A 138 -3.72 20.72 5.35
CA GLY A 138 -4.02 22.00 5.97
C GLY A 138 -3.59 22.00 7.44
N GLY A 139 -2.87 23.04 7.85
CA GLY A 139 -2.47 23.24 9.24
C GLY A 139 -3.60 23.81 10.08
N VAL A 140 -3.91 23.17 11.21
CA VAL A 140 -4.86 23.69 12.22
C VAL A 140 -4.13 24.57 13.25
N ASN A 141 -2.88 24.25 13.57
CA ASN A 141 -2.06 25.06 14.47
C ASN A 141 -1.75 26.41 13.80
N LYS A 142 -2.10 27.50 14.48
CA LYS A 142 -1.94 28.87 13.97
C LYS A 142 -0.48 29.33 13.83
N GLU A 143 0.46 28.61 14.43
CA GLU A 143 1.88 28.90 14.33
C GLU A 143 2.52 28.29 13.07
N PHE A 144 1.84 27.33 12.43
CA PHE A 144 2.32 26.71 11.19
C PHE A 144 2.21 27.67 10.00
N LYS A 145 3.21 27.63 9.16
CA LYS A 145 3.28 28.40 7.91
C LYS A 145 3.31 27.43 6.72
N PRO A 146 2.82 27.87 5.55
CA PRO A 146 2.98 27.09 4.33
C PRO A 146 4.46 26.75 4.09
N GLY A 147 4.74 25.45 3.85
CA GLY A 147 6.09 24.93 3.66
C GLY A 147 6.73 24.33 4.94
N ASP A 148 6.11 24.48 6.09
CA ASP A 148 6.60 23.81 7.31
C ASP A 148 6.49 22.28 7.15
N LEU A 149 7.52 21.57 7.65
CA LEU A 149 7.52 20.11 7.75
C LEU A 149 7.05 19.72 9.14
N MET A 150 6.11 18.78 9.19
CA MET A 150 5.55 18.24 10.42
C MET A 150 5.68 16.73 10.43
N LEU A 151 6.25 16.18 11.49
CA LEU A 151 6.30 14.74 11.70
C LEU A 151 5.00 14.28 12.37
N ILE A 152 4.30 13.39 11.71
CA ILE A 152 3.08 12.78 12.23
C ILE A 152 3.48 11.68 13.24
N THR A 153 2.94 11.73 14.45
CA THR A 153 3.20 10.74 15.50
C THR A 153 2.03 9.80 15.74
N ASP A 154 0.83 10.20 15.33
CA ASP A 154 -0.37 9.38 15.47
C ASP A 154 -1.49 9.86 14.54
N HIS A 155 -2.53 9.03 14.38
CA HIS A 155 -3.70 9.29 13.54
C HIS A 155 -5.01 8.95 14.24
N ILE A 156 -6.05 9.71 13.91
CA ILE A 156 -7.44 9.32 14.16
C ILE A 156 -8.04 8.88 12.84
N ASN A 157 -8.42 7.61 12.72
CA ASN A 157 -9.14 7.14 11.54
C ASN A 157 -10.61 7.57 11.62
N PHE A 158 -10.97 8.59 10.86
CA PHE A 158 -12.33 9.11 10.78
C PHE A 158 -13.04 8.75 9.46
N MET A 159 -12.44 7.84 8.67
CA MET A 159 -12.97 7.46 7.34
C MET A 159 -14.13 6.48 7.38
N GLY A 160 -14.31 5.74 8.49
CA GLY A 160 -15.32 4.66 8.58
C GLY A 160 -14.94 3.40 7.76
N ASP A 161 -13.74 3.34 7.23
CA ASP A 161 -13.20 2.23 6.44
C ASP A 161 -11.72 2.01 6.77
N ASN A 162 -11.20 0.80 6.50
CA ASN A 162 -9.77 0.53 6.60
C ASN A 162 -9.40 -0.74 5.81
N PRO A 163 -8.14 -0.90 5.37
CA PRO A 163 -7.71 -2.02 4.53
C PRO A 163 -7.61 -3.38 5.25
N LEU A 164 -7.87 -3.42 6.56
CA LEU A 164 -7.86 -4.66 7.36
C LEU A 164 -9.24 -5.28 7.49
N ILE A 165 -10.30 -4.65 6.93
CA ILE A 165 -11.64 -5.24 6.85
C ILE A 165 -11.60 -6.42 5.88
N GLY A 166 -12.17 -7.55 6.31
CA GLY A 166 -12.19 -8.77 5.50
C GLY A 166 -11.35 -9.90 6.11
N ALA A 167 -11.07 -10.95 5.34
CA ALA A 167 -10.24 -12.05 5.80
C ALA A 167 -8.76 -11.64 5.89
N ASN A 168 -8.04 -12.20 6.86
CA ASN A 168 -6.62 -11.96 7.03
C ASN A 168 -5.78 -12.97 6.24
N ASP A 169 -4.66 -12.51 5.68
CA ASP A 169 -3.60 -13.37 5.18
C ASP A 169 -2.37 -13.21 6.07
N GLU A 170 -2.10 -14.22 6.88
CA GLU A 170 -1.02 -14.21 7.88
C GLU A 170 0.38 -14.04 7.26
N ARG A 171 0.52 -14.29 5.96
CA ARG A 171 1.77 -14.06 5.23
C ARG A 171 2.14 -12.57 5.16
N PHE A 172 1.14 -11.67 5.27
CA PHE A 172 1.38 -10.22 5.37
C PHE A 172 1.52 -9.74 6.82
N GLY A 173 0.91 -10.44 7.77
CA GLY A 173 0.97 -10.07 9.18
C GLY A 173 -0.20 -10.62 10.00
N PRO A 174 -0.20 -10.38 11.32
CA PRO A 174 -1.23 -10.88 12.20
C PRO A 174 -2.58 -10.22 11.94
N ARG A 175 -3.68 -10.91 12.26
CA ARG A 175 -5.05 -10.39 12.14
C ARG A 175 -5.26 -9.10 12.92
N PHE A 176 -4.64 -8.99 14.09
CA PHE A 176 -4.75 -7.87 15.00
C PHE A 176 -3.36 -7.29 15.27
N PRO A 177 -2.85 -6.41 14.39
CA PRO A 177 -1.59 -5.74 14.66
C PRO A 177 -1.74 -4.81 15.87
N ASP A 178 -0.70 -4.73 16.69
CA ASP A 178 -0.66 -3.73 17.76
C ASP A 178 -0.48 -2.35 17.16
N MET A 179 -1.48 -1.49 17.39
CA MET A 179 -1.51 -0.10 16.93
C MET A 179 -1.32 0.90 18.08
N SER A 180 -0.82 0.47 19.23
CA SER A 180 -0.52 1.35 20.37
C SER A 180 0.52 2.42 20.00
N LYS A 181 1.38 2.09 19.04
CA LYS A 181 2.27 3.04 18.36
C LYS A 181 2.06 2.89 16.85
N ALA A 182 1.51 3.93 16.22
CA ALA A 182 1.25 3.92 14.79
C ALA A 182 2.55 4.06 13.97
N TYR A 183 3.57 4.69 14.55
CA TYR A 183 4.87 4.98 13.93
C TYR A 183 6.04 4.60 14.86
N ASP A 184 7.19 4.35 14.26
CA ASP A 184 8.46 4.12 14.97
C ASP A 184 9.09 5.43 15.45
#